data_7f54910db218487c930176e65d2419d1
#
_entry.id   7f54910db218487c930176e65d2419d1
#
_cell.length_a   1.000
_cell.length_b   1.000
_cell.length_c   1.000
_cell.angle_alpha   90.00
_cell.angle_beta   90.00
_cell.angle_gamma   90.00
#
_symmetry.space_group_name_H-M   'P 1'
#
loop_
_entity.id
_entity.type
_entity.pdbx_description
1 polymer ?
#
loop_
_entity_poly.entity_id
_entity_poly.type
_entity_poly.pdbx_seq_one_letter_code
_entity_poly.pdbx_strand_id
1 'polypeptide(L)'
;MRTSVFRPSVRAWQTEPVSLPPDASSPAARLRSPASDSPGDPPAHGAVYGAPSNAHGIPSAPSSHGFGGFSFPHAFGVADADSVIASCGDLDAVFPMASVTKAVAALSALVAVERRLISLEDPAGPPGSTVRHLLAHASGLPFEGGAAISPPGRRRVYSNLGFEVLGEHVEAATGVGIREWMEEAVLIPLGMSATAIPGSPAHSGEGSVRDLLALGRELLAPT
;
A
#
# COMPACT_ATOMS: atom_id res chain seq x y z
N MET A 1 -26.18 -27.36 0.65
CA MET A 1 -24.72 -27.20 0.49
C MET A 1 -24.34 -25.90 1.16
N ARG A 2 -23.62 -25.92 2.27
CA ARG A 2 -23.12 -24.71 2.95
C ARG A 2 -21.80 -24.34 2.28
N THR A 3 -21.76 -23.25 1.55
CA THR A 3 -20.51 -22.65 1.06
C THR A 3 -19.75 -22.13 2.28
N SER A 4 -18.68 -22.83 2.64
CA SER A 4 -17.71 -22.35 3.63
C SER A 4 -17.01 -21.14 3.05
N VAL A 5 -17.29 -19.94 3.57
CA VAL A 5 -16.51 -18.74 3.28
C VAL A 5 -15.17 -18.92 4.00
N PHE A 6 -14.12 -19.20 3.24
CA PHE A 6 -12.76 -19.26 3.75
C PHE A 6 -12.34 -17.85 4.20
N ARG A 7 -12.00 -17.69 5.48
CA ARG A 7 -11.45 -16.45 6.04
C ARG A 7 -9.94 -16.61 6.20
N PRO A 8 -9.11 -15.84 5.52
CA PRO A 8 -7.66 -15.91 5.66
C PRO A 8 -7.22 -15.41 7.04
N SER A 9 -6.30 -16.14 7.68
CA SER A 9 -5.68 -15.76 8.94
C SER A 9 -4.25 -15.27 8.69
N VAL A 10 -3.97 -14.01 9.01
CA VAL A 10 -2.64 -13.38 8.86
C VAL A 10 -1.68 -13.77 10.00
N ARG A 11 -2.05 -14.72 10.88
CA ARG A 11 -1.23 -15.15 12.03
C ARG A 11 0.17 -15.68 11.69
N ALA A 12 0.44 -16.01 10.41
CA ALA A 12 1.73 -16.57 9.98
C ALA A 12 2.91 -15.58 10.01
N TRP A 13 2.68 -14.31 10.36
CA TRP A 13 3.69 -13.25 10.21
C TRP A 13 4.43 -12.87 11.49
N GLN A 14 4.04 -13.41 12.65
CA GLN A 14 4.60 -13.01 13.95
C GLN A 14 5.83 -13.81 14.40
N THR A 15 6.37 -14.70 13.58
CA THR A 15 7.48 -15.55 14.01
C THR A 15 8.79 -15.23 13.31
N GLU A 16 9.75 -14.86 14.10
CA GLU A 16 11.20 -14.75 14.01
C GLU A 16 11.74 -13.33 13.75
N PRO A 17 12.46 -12.76 14.72
CA PRO A 17 13.30 -11.61 14.46
C PRO A 17 14.46 -12.02 13.56
N VAL A 18 14.62 -11.31 12.43
CA VAL A 18 15.80 -11.44 11.56
C VAL A 18 17.03 -11.08 12.38
N SER A 19 17.86 -12.07 12.74
CA SER A 19 19.16 -11.84 13.32
C SER A 19 20.07 -11.13 12.32
N LEU A 20 20.39 -9.89 12.58
CA LEU A 20 21.42 -9.16 11.85
C LEU A 20 22.80 -9.71 12.23
N PRO A 21 23.71 -9.93 11.26
CA PRO A 21 25.07 -10.30 11.58
C PRO A 21 25.81 -9.14 12.29
N PRO A 22 26.78 -9.42 13.17
CA PRO A 22 27.49 -8.39 13.94
C PRO A 22 28.34 -7.49 13.06
N ASP A 23 28.30 -6.24 13.43
CA ASP A 23 28.98 -5.04 13.04
C ASP A 23 30.39 -5.22 12.40
N ALA A 24 30.59 -4.62 11.23
CA ALA A 24 31.90 -4.29 10.71
C ALA A 24 32.06 -2.76 10.72
N SER A 25 32.90 -2.34 11.62
CA SER A 25 33.30 -0.97 11.95
C SER A 25 33.54 -0.05 10.75
N SER A 26 33.00 1.14 10.85
CA SER A 26 33.19 2.32 10.00
C SER A 26 34.64 2.78 9.91
N PRO A 27 35.03 3.48 8.81
CA PRO A 27 35.51 4.84 9.05
C PRO A 27 34.81 5.91 8.20
N ALA A 28 34.58 7.02 8.87
CA ALA A 28 34.05 8.27 8.33
C ALA A 28 34.96 8.86 7.24
N ALA A 29 34.37 9.11 6.06
CA ALA A 29 34.95 10.00 5.06
C ALA A 29 34.04 11.23 4.90
N ARG A 30 34.54 12.37 5.32
CA ARG A 30 33.95 13.69 5.10
C ARG A 30 33.98 14.01 3.61
N LEU A 31 32.84 14.26 3.01
CA LEU A 31 32.76 14.91 1.71
C LEU A 31 32.07 16.27 1.88
N ARG A 32 32.78 17.28 1.42
CA ARG A 32 32.41 18.70 1.41
C ARG A 32 31.29 18.90 0.39
N SER A 33 30.33 19.74 0.75
CA SER A 33 29.29 20.27 -0.13
C SER A 33 29.90 21.25 -1.14
N PRO A 34 29.50 21.24 -2.40
CA PRO A 34 29.57 22.40 -3.27
C PRO A 34 28.28 23.21 -3.23
N ALA A 35 28.45 24.52 -3.47
CA ALA A 35 27.48 25.58 -3.33
C ALA A 35 26.30 25.49 -4.30
N SER A 36 25.20 26.05 -3.82
CA SER A 36 23.98 26.58 -4.41
C SER A 36 24.02 26.91 -5.90
N ASP A 37 23.11 26.28 -6.65
CA ASP A 37 22.41 26.89 -7.78
C ASP A 37 20.93 26.57 -7.65
N SER A 38 20.12 27.62 -7.55
CA SER A 38 18.67 27.55 -7.50
C SER A 38 18.12 27.42 -8.92
N PRO A 39 17.35 26.40 -9.27
CA PRO A 39 16.50 26.44 -10.44
C PRO A 39 15.09 26.92 -10.06
N GLY A 40 14.52 27.71 -10.97
CA GLY A 40 13.27 28.42 -10.83
C GLY A 40 12.04 27.56 -10.57
N ASP A 41 10.99 28.25 -10.12
CA ASP A 41 9.66 27.72 -9.80
C ASP A 41 9.05 26.87 -10.92
N PRO A 42 8.45 25.70 -10.59
CA PRO A 42 7.67 24.95 -11.56
C PRO A 42 6.31 25.64 -11.80
N PRO A 43 5.74 25.51 -13.02
CA PRO A 43 4.46 26.12 -13.35
C PRO A 43 3.32 25.48 -12.56
N ALA A 44 2.41 26.32 -12.10
CA ALA A 44 1.18 25.95 -11.42
C ALA A 44 0.26 25.12 -12.35
N HIS A 45 0.20 23.81 -12.15
CA HIS A 45 -0.83 22.97 -12.73
C HIS A 45 -2.04 22.93 -11.80
N GLY A 46 -2.98 23.87 -12.02
CA GLY A 46 -4.32 23.79 -11.47
C GLY A 46 -5.14 22.75 -12.22
N ALA A 47 -5.21 21.54 -11.72
CA ALA A 47 -6.21 20.56 -12.13
C ALA A 47 -7.48 20.80 -11.30
N VAL A 48 -8.49 21.40 -11.91
CA VAL A 48 -9.83 21.54 -11.37
C VAL A 48 -10.52 20.17 -11.53
N TYR A 49 -10.57 19.37 -10.49
CA TYR A 49 -11.42 18.19 -10.47
C TYR A 49 -12.83 18.62 -10.11
N GLY A 50 -13.75 18.53 -11.08
CA GLY A 50 -15.17 18.72 -10.88
C GLY A 50 -15.72 17.60 -9.97
N ALA A 51 -16.32 17.98 -8.86
CA ALA A 51 -17.01 17.05 -7.99
C ALA A 51 -18.29 16.52 -8.65
N PRO A 52 -18.59 15.19 -8.57
CA PRO A 52 -19.90 14.69 -8.93
C PRO A 52 -20.94 15.14 -7.88
N SER A 53 -22.05 15.70 -8.35
CA SER A 53 -23.18 16.09 -7.52
C SER A 53 -23.92 14.85 -7.00
N ASN A 54 -23.78 14.53 -5.72
CA ASN A 54 -24.59 13.51 -5.05
C ASN A 54 -25.85 14.18 -4.46
N ALA A 55 -26.98 13.96 -5.14
CA ALA A 55 -28.29 14.27 -4.63
C ALA A 55 -28.82 13.10 -3.78
N HIS A 56 -28.42 13.01 -2.53
CA HIS A 56 -29.16 12.31 -1.49
C HIS A 56 -28.90 13.02 -0.16
N GLY A 57 -29.99 13.61 0.40
CA GLY A 57 -29.94 14.39 1.61
C GLY A 57 -29.56 13.53 2.82
N ILE A 58 -28.36 13.72 3.29
CA ILE A 58 -27.89 13.26 4.61
C ILE A 58 -27.80 14.50 5.49
N PRO A 59 -28.34 14.49 6.72
CA PRO A 59 -28.27 15.64 7.62
C PRO A 59 -26.79 15.97 7.90
N SER A 60 -26.45 17.26 7.77
CA SER A 60 -25.13 17.79 8.08
C SER A 60 -24.71 17.40 9.49
N ALA A 61 -23.60 16.69 9.59
CA ALA A 61 -22.94 16.40 10.85
C ALA A 61 -22.61 17.69 11.61
N PRO A 62 -22.64 17.69 12.95
CA PRO A 62 -22.32 18.86 13.76
C PRO A 62 -20.90 19.32 13.48
N SER A 63 -20.71 20.64 13.39
CA SER A 63 -19.46 21.33 13.15
C SER A 63 -18.35 20.78 14.05
N SER A 64 -17.36 20.11 13.44
CA SER A 64 -16.21 19.51 14.11
C SER A 64 -15.25 20.59 14.59
N HIS A 65 -15.32 20.97 15.83
CA HIS A 65 -14.25 21.66 16.54
C HIS A 65 -13.26 20.58 17.02
N GLY A 66 -12.19 20.30 16.27
CA GLY A 66 -11.26 19.27 16.72
C GLY A 66 -9.91 19.18 16.04
N PHE A 67 -9.81 19.43 14.76
CA PHE A 67 -8.51 19.42 14.07
C PHE A 67 -8.47 20.52 13.03
N GLY A 68 -7.83 21.61 13.35
CA GLY A 68 -7.46 22.84 12.66
C GLY A 68 -8.05 23.07 11.26
N GLY A 69 -8.59 24.24 11.04
CA GLY A 69 -9.26 24.67 9.82
C GLY A 69 -8.43 24.53 8.55
N PHE A 70 -8.36 23.31 8.03
CA PHE A 70 -7.89 23.10 6.67
C PHE A 70 -8.93 23.59 5.69
N SER A 71 -8.50 24.37 4.68
CA SER A 71 -9.35 24.91 3.63
C SER A 71 -9.58 23.93 2.46
N PHE A 72 -9.09 22.70 2.57
CA PHE A 72 -9.21 21.65 1.55
C PHE A 72 -10.00 20.44 2.11
N PRO A 73 -10.63 19.64 1.23
CA PRO A 73 -11.31 18.41 1.62
C PRO A 73 -10.35 17.47 2.35
N HIS A 74 -10.73 17.00 3.52
CA HIS A 74 -9.95 16.07 4.31
C HIS A 74 -10.86 15.17 5.15
N ALA A 75 -10.38 13.98 5.43
CA ALA A 75 -10.97 13.07 6.39
C ALA A 75 -9.87 12.30 7.11
N PHE A 76 -10.12 11.94 8.36
CA PHE A 76 -9.23 11.03 9.08
C PHE A 76 -10.04 10.12 9.99
N GLY A 77 -9.43 9.00 10.37
CA GLY A 77 -9.97 8.08 11.34
C GLY A 77 -8.88 7.42 12.14
N VAL A 78 -9.22 7.03 13.35
CA VAL A 78 -8.38 6.25 14.26
C VAL A 78 -9.18 5.02 14.65
N ALA A 79 -8.58 3.85 14.54
CA ALA A 79 -9.18 2.60 14.96
C ALA A 79 -8.20 1.78 15.77
N ASP A 80 -8.75 0.96 16.67
CA ASP A 80 -8.11 -0.23 17.20
C ASP A 80 -8.61 -1.48 16.44
N ALA A 81 -8.27 -2.66 16.96
CA ALA A 81 -8.72 -3.92 16.37
C ALA A 81 -10.24 -4.09 16.37
N ASP A 82 -10.93 -3.53 17.36
CA ASP A 82 -12.35 -3.79 17.63
C ASP A 82 -13.26 -2.70 17.06
N SER A 83 -12.79 -1.44 17.03
CA SER A 83 -13.68 -0.30 16.73
C SER A 83 -12.95 0.90 16.11
N VAL A 84 -13.74 1.81 15.52
CA VAL A 84 -13.30 3.16 15.18
C VAL A 84 -13.39 4.04 16.44
N ILE A 85 -12.25 4.50 16.92
CA ILE A 85 -12.12 5.28 18.17
C ILE A 85 -12.49 6.75 17.94
N ALA A 86 -12.04 7.31 16.81
CA ALA A 86 -12.28 8.71 16.47
C ALA A 86 -12.30 8.89 14.95
N SER A 87 -13.05 9.87 14.50
CA SER A 87 -13.09 10.24 13.09
C SER A 87 -13.48 11.71 12.91
N CYS A 88 -13.08 12.27 11.77
CA CYS A 88 -13.43 13.63 11.36
C CYS A 88 -13.49 13.71 9.84
N GLY A 89 -14.34 14.60 9.33
CA GLY A 89 -14.57 14.76 7.90
C GLY A 89 -15.53 13.71 7.34
N ASP A 90 -15.67 13.69 6.02
CA ASP A 90 -16.47 12.71 5.30
C ASP A 90 -15.66 11.43 5.09
N LEU A 91 -15.95 10.39 5.87
CA LEU A 91 -15.24 9.12 5.80
C LEU A 91 -15.52 8.34 4.52
N ASP A 92 -16.58 8.67 3.81
CA ASP A 92 -17.01 8.01 2.58
C ASP A 92 -16.51 8.74 1.32
N ALA A 93 -15.95 9.93 1.47
CA ALA A 93 -15.32 10.65 0.38
C ALA A 93 -14.13 9.83 -0.17
N VAL A 94 -14.09 9.74 -1.50
CA VAL A 94 -13.02 9.01 -2.20
C VAL A 94 -11.84 9.94 -2.46
N PHE A 95 -10.66 9.49 -2.07
CA PHE A 95 -9.39 10.19 -2.27
C PHE A 95 -8.39 9.32 -3.04
N PRO A 96 -7.47 9.92 -3.82
CA PRO A 96 -6.34 9.19 -4.36
C PRO A 96 -5.50 8.60 -3.23
N MET A 97 -5.30 7.28 -3.27
CA MET A 97 -4.51 6.57 -2.26
C MET A 97 -3.01 6.66 -2.50
N ALA A 98 -2.60 6.99 -3.72
CA ALA A 98 -1.20 6.98 -4.11
C ALA A 98 -0.51 5.70 -3.61
N SER A 99 0.63 5.80 -2.94
CA SER A 99 1.39 4.63 -2.46
C SER A 99 0.74 3.81 -1.33
N VAL A 100 -0.38 4.26 -0.75
CA VAL A 100 -1.18 3.42 0.15
C VAL A 100 -1.76 2.21 -0.60
N THR A 101 -1.92 2.29 -1.92
CA THR A 101 -2.25 1.16 -2.82
C THR A 101 -1.36 -0.05 -2.56
N LYS A 102 -0.07 0.16 -2.26
CA LYS A 102 0.87 -0.93 -1.97
C LYS A 102 0.48 -1.78 -0.77
N ALA A 103 -0.23 -1.23 0.20
CA ALA A 103 -0.71 -2.00 1.34
C ALA A 103 -1.77 -3.03 0.90
N VAL A 104 -2.68 -2.63 0.00
CA VAL A 104 -3.65 -3.54 -0.60
C VAL A 104 -2.95 -4.60 -1.46
N ALA A 105 -2.02 -4.18 -2.33
CA ALA A 105 -1.26 -5.10 -3.18
C ALA A 105 -0.42 -6.08 -2.35
N ALA A 106 0.23 -5.62 -1.29
CA ALA A 106 0.98 -6.49 -0.39
C ALA A 106 0.07 -7.52 0.28
N LEU A 107 -1.07 -7.09 0.85
CA LEU A 107 -2.01 -8.01 1.48
C LEU A 107 -2.54 -9.03 0.47
N SER A 108 -2.87 -8.63 -0.75
CA SER A 108 -3.32 -9.56 -1.80
C SER A 108 -2.27 -10.61 -2.17
N ALA A 109 -0.98 -10.22 -2.22
CA ALA A 109 0.12 -11.15 -2.42
C ALA A 109 0.28 -12.10 -1.24
N LEU A 110 0.06 -11.63 0.00
CA LEU A 110 0.10 -12.46 1.20
C LEU A 110 -1.07 -13.47 1.23
N VAL A 111 -2.25 -13.09 0.74
CA VAL A 111 -3.36 -14.03 0.54
C VAL A 111 -2.99 -15.11 -0.48
N ALA A 112 -2.26 -14.76 -1.56
CA ALA A 112 -1.77 -15.75 -2.50
C ALA A 112 -0.76 -16.73 -1.87
N VAL A 113 0.10 -16.23 -0.97
CA VAL A 113 1.02 -17.08 -0.17
C VAL A 113 0.23 -18.00 0.75
N GLU A 114 -0.76 -17.52 1.47
CA GLU A 114 -1.58 -18.30 2.38
C GLU A 114 -2.34 -19.40 1.64
N ARG A 115 -2.86 -19.08 0.45
CA ARG A 115 -3.50 -20.05 -0.44
C ARG A 115 -2.51 -21.01 -1.12
N ARG A 116 -1.19 -20.85 -0.87
CA ARG A 116 -0.11 -21.67 -1.46
C ARG A 116 -0.04 -21.58 -2.98
N LEU A 117 -0.47 -20.47 -3.55
CA LEU A 117 -0.35 -20.18 -4.99
C LEU A 117 1.04 -19.68 -5.32
N ILE A 118 1.66 -18.95 -4.37
CA ILE A 118 3.06 -18.48 -4.41
C ILE A 118 3.72 -18.73 -3.06
N SER A 119 5.06 -18.59 -3.03
CA SER A 119 5.85 -18.60 -1.79
C SER A 119 6.61 -17.27 -1.66
N LEU A 120 6.88 -16.86 -0.43
CA LEU A 120 7.76 -15.70 -0.20
C LEU A 120 9.16 -15.89 -0.75
N GLU A 121 9.60 -17.13 -0.89
CA GLU A 121 10.93 -17.50 -1.41
C GLU A 121 10.93 -17.78 -2.92
N ASP A 122 9.78 -17.65 -3.59
CA ASP A 122 9.75 -17.79 -5.05
C ASP A 122 10.63 -16.73 -5.70
N PRO A 123 11.47 -17.10 -6.69
CA PRO A 123 12.27 -16.16 -7.45
C PRO A 123 11.36 -15.15 -8.17
N ALA A 124 11.55 -13.87 -7.91
CA ALA A 124 10.80 -12.79 -8.53
C ALA A 124 11.64 -11.52 -8.63
N GLY A 125 11.64 -10.88 -9.81
CA GLY A 125 12.43 -9.68 -10.09
C GLY A 125 13.89 -10.01 -10.52
N PRO A 126 14.87 -9.20 -10.10
CA PRO A 126 16.27 -9.38 -10.49
C PRO A 126 16.85 -10.71 -10.01
N PRO A 127 17.93 -11.23 -10.63
CA PRO A 127 18.58 -12.46 -10.19
C PRO A 127 18.90 -12.45 -8.68
N GLY A 128 18.46 -13.49 -7.97
CA GLY A 128 18.58 -13.62 -6.53
C GLY A 128 17.54 -12.86 -5.70
N SER A 129 16.61 -12.14 -6.33
CA SER A 129 15.45 -11.56 -5.67
C SER A 129 14.32 -12.57 -5.51
N THR A 130 13.48 -12.38 -4.50
CA THR A 130 12.31 -13.20 -4.20
C THR A 130 11.10 -12.30 -3.95
N VAL A 131 9.90 -12.90 -3.86
CA VAL A 131 8.65 -12.23 -3.45
C VAL A 131 8.86 -11.45 -2.15
N ARG A 132 9.54 -12.03 -1.17
CA ARG A 132 9.90 -11.36 0.10
C ARG A 132 10.69 -10.08 -0.12
N HIS A 133 11.67 -10.10 -1.03
CA HIS A 133 12.48 -8.94 -1.33
C HIS A 133 11.66 -7.82 -2.01
N LEU A 134 10.70 -8.17 -2.87
CA LEU A 134 9.81 -7.20 -3.50
C LEU A 134 8.91 -6.52 -2.45
N LEU A 135 8.24 -7.29 -1.61
CA LEU A 135 7.39 -6.81 -0.51
C LEU A 135 8.14 -5.90 0.47
N ALA A 136 9.40 -6.25 0.77
CA ALA A 136 10.25 -5.48 1.70
C ALA A 136 10.96 -4.29 1.06
N HIS A 137 10.77 -4.02 -0.24
CA HIS A 137 11.55 -3.04 -0.99
C HIS A 137 13.06 -3.33 -0.98
N ALA A 138 13.43 -4.58 -0.92
CA ALA A 138 14.82 -5.05 -0.82
C ALA A 138 15.30 -5.80 -2.06
N SER A 139 14.54 -5.79 -3.16
CA SER A 139 14.88 -6.45 -4.43
C SER A 139 16.06 -5.79 -5.17
N GLY A 140 16.36 -4.55 -4.84
CA GLY A 140 17.37 -3.74 -5.54
C GLY A 140 16.83 -3.00 -6.76
N LEU A 141 15.56 -3.18 -7.12
CA LEU A 141 14.92 -2.43 -8.20
C LEU A 141 14.83 -0.94 -7.87
N PRO A 142 15.01 -0.03 -8.85
CA PRO A 142 14.85 1.41 -8.67
C PRO A 142 13.39 1.81 -8.40
N PHE A 143 13.16 3.11 -8.12
CA PHE A 143 11.82 3.66 -7.91
C PHE A 143 10.92 3.38 -9.11
N GLU A 144 11.39 3.71 -10.33
CA GLU A 144 10.70 3.48 -11.60
C GLU A 144 11.71 3.08 -12.67
N GLY A 145 11.33 2.17 -13.55
CA GLY A 145 12.09 1.76 -14.73
C GLY A 145 13.54 1.34 -14.45
N GLY A 146 14.20 0.80 -15.44
CA GLY A 146 15.64 0.52 -15.40
C GLY A 146 16.04 -0.78 -14.71
N ALA A 147 17.36 -1.02 -14.70
CA ALA A 147 17.96 -2.22 -14.10
C ALA A 147 18.11 -2.07 -12.58
N ALA A 148 18.27 -3.20 -11.88
CA ALA A 148 18.55 -3.20 -10.46
C ALA A 148 19.81 -2.38 -10.12
N ILE A 149 19.72 -1.53 -9.09
CA ILE A 149 20.78 -0.61 -8.65
C ILE A 149 21.55 -1.11 -7.43
N SER A 150 21.16 -2.25 -6.89
CA SER A 150 21.88 -2.98 -5.84
C SER A 150 21.53 -4.46 -5.88
N PRO A 151 22.39 -5.34 -5.33
CA PRO A 151 22.00 -6.73 -5.09
C PRO A 151 20.81 -6.84 -4.15
N PRO A 152 19.93 -7.87 -4.32
CA PRO A 152 18.83 -8.15 -3.40
C PRO A 152 19.31 -8.32 -1.96
N GLY A 153 18.50 -7.90 -1.00
CA GLY A 153 18.77 -7.98 0.44
C GLY A 153 19.86 -7.03 0.95
N ARG A 154 20.57 -6.30 0.09
CA ARG A 154 21.69 -5.45 0.50
C ARG A 154 21.24 -4.14 1.16
N ARG A 155 20.17 -3.57 0.68
CA ARG A 155 19.57 -2.32 1.21
C ARG A 155 18.11 -2.20 0.81
N ARG A 156 17.36 -1.38 1.55
CA ARG A 156 16.02 -0.99 1.18
C ARG A 156 16.06 0.11 0.11
N VAL A 157 15.40 -0.13 -1.01
CA VAL A 157 15.19 0.82 -2.11
C VAL A 157 13.69 0.88 -2.37
N TYR A 158 13.02 1.95 -1.95
CA TYR A 158 11.59 2.11 -2.21
C TYR A 158 11.32 2.08 -3.71
N SER A 159 10.43 1.19 -4.16
CA SER A 159 10.27 0.85 -5.57
C SER A 159 8.80 0.68 -5.96
N ASN A 160 8.33 1.48 -6.92
CA ASN A 160 7.08 1.21 -7.63
C ASN A 160 7.27 0.02 -8.57
N LEU A 161 8.40 -0.01 -9.31
CA LEU A 161 8.73 -1.12 -10.20
C LEU A 161 8.71 -2.47 -9.48
N GLY A 162 9.17 -2.52 -8.22
CA GLY A 162 9.11 -3.74 -7.42
C GLY A 162 7.69 -4.24 -7.18
N PHE A 163 6.72 -3.35 -7.04
CA PHE A 163 5.31 -3.71 -6.88
C PHE A 163 4.62 -4.04 -8.21
N GLU A 164 5.08 -3.48 -9.34
CA GLU A 164 4.66 -3.95 -10.67
C GLU A 164 5.11 -5.39 -10.90
N VAL A 165 6.39 -5.69 -10.64
CA VAL A 165 6.94 -7.06 -10.75
C VAL A 165 6.25 -8.03 -9.80
N LEU A 166 5.90 -7.59 -8.58
CA LEU A 166 5.11 -8.39 -7.64
C LEU A 166 3.72 -8.70 -8.22
N GLY A 167 3.07 -7.70 -8.81
CA GLY A 167 1.78 -7.86 -9.46
C GLY A 167 1.83 -8.86 -10.62
N GLU A 168 2.81 -8.73 -11.50
CA GLU A 168 3.03 -9.68 -12.61
C GLU A 168 3.26 -11.11 -12.11
N HIS A 169 4.02 -11.27 -11.01
CA HIS A 169 4.27 -12.59 -10.42
C HIS A 169 2.99 -13.22 -9.86
N VAL A 170 2.17 -12.45 -9.14
CA VAL A 170 0.88 -12.90 -8.60
C VAL A 170 -0.08 -13.25 -9.74
N GLU A 171 -0.17 -12.42 -10.77
CA GLU A 171 -1.00 -12.63 -11.95
C GLU A 171 -0.61 -13.92 -12.68
N ALA A 172 0.69 -14.16 -12.88
CA ALA A 172 1.19 -15.38 -13.51
C ALA A 172 0.85 -16.65 -12.70
N ALA A 173 0.84 -16.56 -11.38
CA ALA A 173 0.57 -17.70 -10.51
C ALA A 173 -0.93 -17.98 -10.31
N THR A 174 -1.76 -16.94 -10.29
CA THR A 174 -3.20 -17.05 -10.07
C THR A 174 -3.99 -17.26 -11.35
N GLY A 175 -3.44 -16.81 -12.50
CA GLY A 175 -4.15 -16.76 -13.77
C GLY A 175 -5.22 -15.66 -13.83
N VAL A 176 -5.25 -14.76 -12.83
CA VAL A 176 -6.20 -13.65 -12.69
C VAL A 176 -5.42 -12.33 -12.75
N GLY A 177 -5.93 -11.33 -13.46
CA GLY A 177 -5.30 -10.01 -13.52
C GLY A 177 -5.11 -9.41 -12.14
N ILE A 178 -3.97 -8.74 -11.89
CA ILE A 178 -3.61 -8.29 -10.53
C ILE A 178 -4.70 -7.39 -9.90
N ARG A 179 -5.36 -6.55 -10.68
CA ARG A 179 -6.43 -5.68 -10.18
C ARG A 179 -7.64 -6.47 -9.70
N GLU A 180 -8.09 -7.44 -10.50
CA GLU A 180 -9.16 -8.36 -10.16
C GLU A 180 -8.79 -9.22 -8.96
N TRP A 181 -7.54 -9.70 -8.91
CA TRP A 181 -7.03 -10.42 -7.75
C TRP A 181 -7.04 -9.58 -6.46
N MET A 182 -6.61 -8.31 -6.52
CA MET A 182 -6.67 -7.39 -5.37
C MET A 182 -8.11 -7.16 -4.91
N GLU A 183 -9.05 -7.04 -5.84
CA GLU A 183 -10.48 -6.90 -5.54
C GLU A 183 -11.03 -8.16 -4.85
N GLU A 184 -10.81 -9.33 -5.42
CA GLU A 184 -11.32 -10.60 -4.88
C GLU A 184 -10.64 -11.02 -3.57
N ALA A 185 -9.34 -10.77 -3.46
CA ALA A 185 -8.56 -11.23 -2.31
C ALA A 185 -8.63 -10.28 -1.10
N VAL A 186 -8.88 -8.97 -1.33
CA VAL A 186 -8.81 -7.94 -0.28
C VAL A 186 -10.05 -7.06 -0.23
N LEU A 187 -10.42 -6.39 -1.34
CA LEU A 187 -11.46 -5.35 -1.27
C LEU A 187 -12.82 -5.95 -0.92
N ILE A 188 -13.24 -7.00 -1.59
CA ILE A 188 -14.53 -7.67 -1.36
C ILE A 188 -14.58 -8.27 0.06
N PRO A 189 -13.60 -9.09 0.52
CA PRO A 189 -13.63 -9.67 1.85
C PRO A 189 -13.68 -8.65 2.98
N LEU A 190 -13.02 -7.49 2.81
CA LEU A 190 -12.99 -6.43 3.82
C LEU A 190 -14.14 -5.41 3.68
N GLY A 191 -15.02 -5.58 2.67
CA GLY A 191 -16.12 -4.65 2.42
C GLY A 191 -15.68 -3.26 1.98
N MET A 192 -14.52 -3.14 1.32
CA MET A 192 -13.93 -1.88 0.86
C MET A 192 -14.60 -1.40 -0.45
N SER A 193 -15.90 -1.11 -0.37
CA SER A 193 -16.76 -0.88 -1.54
C SER A 193 -16.54 0.46 -2.23
N ALA A 194 -15.90 1.41 -1.57
CA ALA A 194 -15.53 2.71 -2.14
C ALA A 194 -14.08 2.75 -2.65
N THR A 195 -13.38 1.59 -2.62
CA THR A 195 -12.00 1.48 -3.07
C THR A 195 -11.92 0.79 -4.44
N ALA A 196 -11.13 1.36 -5.33
CA ALA A 196 -10.84 0.79 -6.64
C ALA A 196 -9.34 0.92 -6.98
N ILE A 197 -8.85 0.00 -7.81
CA ILE A 197 -7.45 0.02 -8.30
C ILE A 197 -7.50 0.10 -9.84
N PRO A 198 -7.63 1.30 -10.43
CA PRO A 198 -7.85 1.43 -11.87
C PRO A 198 -6.61 1.12 -12.73
N GLY A 199 -5.42 1.05 -12.14
CA GLY A 199 -4.17 0.88 -12.89
C GLY A 199 -3.12 0.10 -12.12
N SER A 200 -1.98 0.76 -11.87
CA SER A 200 -0.81 0.20 -11.20
C SER A 200 -1.09 -0.28 -9.78
N PRO A 201 -0.68 -1.50 -9.39
CA PRO A 201 -0.76 -1.98 -8.01
C PRO A 201 0.16 -1.20 -7.06
N ALA A 202 1.05 -0.37 -7.60
CA ALA A 202 1.97 0.43 -6.82
C ALA A 202 1.38 1.76 -6.33
N HIS A 203 0.42 2.39 -7.05
CA HIS A 203 0.04 3.76 -6.73
C HIS A 203 -1.29 4.26 -7.30
N SER A 204 -2.06 3.45 -8.04
CA SER A 204 -3.25 3.95 -8.73
C SER A 204 -4.54 3.87 -7.91
N GLY A 205 -4.49 3.39 -6.68
CA GLY A 205 -5.68 3.21 -5.87
C GLY A 205 -6.39 4.51 -5.54
N GLU A 206 -7.70 4.42 -5.50
CA GLU A 206 -8.62 5.43 -5.00
C GLU A 206 -9.49 4.78 -3.92
N GLY A 207 -9.78 5.47 -2.84
CA GLY A 207 -10.54 4.86 -1.76
C GLY A 207 -10.95 5.83 -0.67
N SER A 208 -11.80 5.35 0.23
CA SER A 208 -12.32 6.12 1.35
C SER A 208 -11.54 5.86 2.64
N VAL A 209 -11.61 6.79 3.59
CA VAL A 209 -11.05 6.57 4.93
C VAL A 209 -11.75 5.41 5.64
N ARG A 210 -13.05 5.22 5.42
CA ARG A 210 -13.80 4.08 5.96
C ARG A 210 -13.19 2.75 5.53
N ASP A 211 -12.88 2.61 4.25
CA ASP A 211 -12.28 1.38 3.70
C ASP A 211 -10.86 1.17 4.24
N LEU A 212 -10.07 2.24 4.34
CA LEU A 212 -8.72 2.16 4.92
C LEU A 212 -8.75 1.80 6.42
N LEU A 213 -9.78 2.19 7.17
CA LEU A 213 -9.97 1.74 8.54
C LEU A 213 -10.29 0.25 8.62
N ALA A 214 -11.07 -0.28 7.66
CA ALA A 214 -11.31 -1.73 7.57
C ALA A 214 -10.00 -2.50 7.28
N LEU A 215 -9.21 -2.03 6.31
CA LEU A 215 -7.89 -2.58 6.04
C LEU A 215 -6.96 -2.51 7.27
N GLY A 216 -6.93 -1.35 7.95
CA GLY A 216 -6.10 -1.16 9.15
C GLY A 216 -6.47 -2.11 10.28
N ARG A 217 -7.76 -2.35 10.50
CA ARG A 217 -8.26 -3.28 11.52
C ARG A 217 -7.90 -4.72 11.20
N GLU A 218 -7.99 -5.13 9.93
CA GLU A 218 -7.53 -6.46 9.49
C GLU A 218 -6.04 -6.65 9.76
N LEU A 219 -5.22 -5.62 9.54
CA LEU A 219 -3.78 -5.69 9.84
C LEU A 219 -3.49 -5.72 11.35
N LEU A 220 -4.34 -5.13 12.19
CA LEU A 220 -4.19 -5.15 13.65
C LEU A 220 -4.64 -6.46 14.29
N ALA A 221 -5.72 -7.03 13.80
CA ALA A 221 -6.31 -8.27 14.30
C ALA A 221 -6.81 -9.12 13.13
N PRO A 222 -5.91 -9.86 12.46
CA PRO A 222 -6.25 -10.67 11.31
C PRO A 222 -7.28 -11.76 11.63
N THR A 223 -8.28 -11.96 10.74
CA THR A 223 -9.40 -12.90 10.93
C THR A 223 -9.36 -14.11 10.00
#